data_cb2cbb7c142a507cf645469ebaae8da7
#
_entry.id   cb2cbb7c142a507cf645469ebaae8da7
#
_cell.length_a   1.000
_cell.length_b   1.000
_cell.length_c   1.000
_cell.angle_alpha   90.00
_cell.angle_beta   90.00
_cell.angle_gamma   90.00
#
_symmetry.space_group_name_H-M   'P 1'
#
loop_
_entity.id
_entity.type
_entity.pdbx_description
1 polymer ?
#
loop_
_entity_poly.entity_id
_entity_poly.type
_entity_poly.pdbx_seq_one_letter_code
_entity_poly.pdbx_strand_id
1 'polypeptide(L)'
;MPLYIAIGFDDEARRGARDALRSRHLEFVLADDSAIQFVGPMRREDDRTICGSVYVFEAPSAAHVQQWLDEEPYYRGGVYREVVIRPFEVRKNELPHRSLT
;
A
#
# COMPACT_ATOMS: atom_id res chain seq x y z
N MET A 1 8.19 14.88 9.11
CA MET A 1 7.14 15.07 8.10
C MET A 1 5.87 14.35 8.54
N PRO A 2 4.71 14.81 8.11
CA PRO A 2 3.46 14.16 8.50
C PRO A 2 3.33 12.76 7.90
N LEU A 3 2.46 11.97 8.51
CA LEU A 3 2.13 10.64 8.00
C LEU A 3 0.81 10.69 7.23
N TYR A 4 0.72 9.80 6.27
CA TYR A 4 -0.50 9.57 5.48
C TYR A 4 -0.75 8.08 5.40
N ILE A 5 -2.03 7.71 5.45
CA ILE A 5 -2.45 6.34 5.19
C ILE A 5 -3.11 6.30 3.82
N ALA A 6 -2.77 5.30 3.03
CA ALA A 6 -3.44 5.01 1.77
C ALA A 6 -4.00 3.60 1.84
N ILE A 7 -5.26 3.45 1.51
CA ILE A 7 -5.94 2.16 1.52
C ILE A 7 -6.45 1.90 0.11
N GLY A 8 -5.93 0.83 -0.51
CA GLY A 8 -6.38 0.39 -1.81
C GLY A 8 -7.33 -0.79 -1.66
N PHE A 9 -8.50 -0.69 -2.30
CA PHE A 9 -9.48 -1.76 -2.32
C PHE A 9 -9.41 -2.46 -3.67
N ASP A 10 -9.19 -3.77 -3.67
CA ASP A 10 -9.00 -4.53 -4.89
C ASP A 10 -10.24 -4.55 -5.78
N ASP A 11 -10.00 -4.55 -7.08
CA ASP A 11 -11.02 -4.79 -8.08
C ASP A 11 -11.12 -6.31 -8.31
N GLU A 12 -12.24 -6.91 -7.91
CA GLU A 12 -12.42 -8.35 -8.04
C GLU A 12 -12.37 -8.82 -9.49
N ALA A 13 -12.75 -7.95 -10.44
CA ALA A 13 -12.66 -8.27 -11.86
C ALA A 13 -11.22 -8.36 -12.35
N ARG A 14 -10.25 -7.87 -11.55
CA ARG A 14 -8.84 -7.86 -11.90
C ARG A 14 -8.01 -8.70 -10.92
N ARG A 15 -8.59 -9.73 -10.35
CA ARG A 15 -7.95 -10.53 -9.31
C ARG A 15 -6.59 -11.08 -9.74
N GLY A 16 -6.45 -11.56 -10.96
CA GLY A 16 -5.18 -12.09 -11.47
C GLY A 16 -4.07 -11.05 -11.62
N ALA A 17 -4.41 -9.77 -11.70
CA ALA A 17 -3.42 -8.72 -11.86
C ALA A 17 -2.51 -8.58 -10.63
N ARG A 18 -3.04 -8.79 -9.43
CA ARG A 18 -2.25 -8.73 -8.21
C ARG A 18 -1.13 -9.76 -8.23
N ASP A 19 -1.44 -11.01 -8.57
CA ASP A 19 -0.42 -12.06 -8.65
C ASP A 19 0.60 -11.79 -9.74
N ALA A 20 0.13 -11.34 -10.89
CA ALA A 20 1.00 -11.06 -12.04
C ALA A 20 1.98 -9.90 -11.75
N LEU A 21 1.60 -8.94 -10.93
CA LEU A 21 2.40 -7.75 -10.65
C LEU A 21 3.15 -7.80 -9.32
N ARG A 22 3.02 -8.89 -8.58
CA ARG A 22 3.55 -8.99 -7.22
C ARG A 22 5.05 -8.70 -7.14
N SER A 23 5.83 -9.29 -8.02
CA SER A 23 7.29 -9.09 -7.99
C SER A 23 7.68 -7.63 -8.20
N ARG A 24 7.05 -6.97 -9.19
CA ARG A 24 7.31 -5.56 -9.46
C ARG A 24 6.87 -4.67 -8.31
N HIS A 25 5.72 -4.99 -7.72
CA HIS A 25 5.20 -4.26 -6.55
C HIS A 25 6.19 -4.35 -5.39
N LEU A 26 6.69 -5.54 -5.06
CA LEU A 26 7.62 -5.73 -3.96
C LEU A 26 8.94 -4.99 -4.20
N GLU A 27 9.47 -5.03 -5.42
CA GLU A 27 10.67 -4.27 -5.75
C GLU A 27 10.47 -2.78 -5.51
N PHE A 28 9.32 -2.25 -5.93
CA PHE A 28 9.02 -0.84 -5.79
C PHE A 28 8.86 -0.43 -4.34
N VAL A 29 8.12 -1.25 -3.57
CA VAL A 29 7.83 -0.98 -2.16
C VAL A 29 9.09 -1.05 -1.30
N LEU A 30 10.00 -1.97 -1.62
CA LEU A 30 11.20 -2.22 -0.83
C LEU A 30 12.40 -1.38 -1.27
N ALA A 31 12.22 -0.45 -2.21
CA ALA A 31 13.29 0.44 -2.65
C ALA A 31 13.81 1.29 -1.50
N ASP A 32 15.14 1.51 -1.47
CA ASP A 32 15.81 2.21 -0.37
C ASP A 32 15.32 3.63 -0.15
N ASP A 33 14.85 4.30 -1.19
CA ASP A 33 14.37 5.66 -1.14
C ASP A 33 12.87 5.76 -0.91
N SER A 34 12.24 4.65 -0.54
CA SER A 34 10.80 4.60 -0.31
C SER A 34 10.39 5.43 0.91
N ALA A 35 9.32 6.21 0.76
CA ALA A 35 8.71 6.96 1.85
C ALA A 35 7.81 6.09 2.72
N ILE A 36 7.66 4.82 2.39
CA ILE A 36 6.77 3.91 3.11
C ILE A 36 7.35 3.56 4.47
N GLN A 37 6.54 3.73 5.51
CA GLN A 37 6.88 3.33 6.87
C GLN A 37 6.47 1.89 7.15
N PHE A 38 5.32 1.48 6.63
CA PHE A 38 4.94 0.08 6.55
C PHE A 38 3.86 -0.12 5.49
N VAL A 39 3.72 -1.36 5.04
CA VAL A 39 2.76 -1.74 3.99
C VAL A 39 2.42 -3.22 4.17
N GLY A 40 1.21 -3.57 3.83
CA GLY A 40 0.80 -4.95 3.83
C GLY A 40 -0.57 -5.15 3.19
N PRO A 41 -0.89 -6.38 2.83
CA PRO A 41 -2.20 -6.68 2.28
C PRO A 41 -3.26 -6.76 3.37
N MET A 42 -4.49 -6.37 3.01
CA MET A 42 -5.67 -6.64 3.82
C MET A 42 -6.29 -7.95 3.36
N ARG A 43 -6.82 -8.71 4.30
CA ARG A 43 -7.55 -9.93 4.00
C ARG A 43 -9.00 -9.80 4.44
N ARG A 44 -9.86 -10.59 3.81
CA ARG A 44 -11.24 -10.75 4.26
C ARG A 44 -11.27 -11.52 5.57
N GLU A 45 -12.42 -11.60 6.20
CA GLU A 45 -12.56 -12.29 7.48
C GLU A 45 -12.21 -13.79 7.40
N ASP A 46 -12.24 -14.38 6.20
CA ASP A 46 -11.81 -15.76 6.00
C ASP A 46 -10.30 -15.93 6.21
N ASP A 47 -9.56 -14.83 6.38
CA ASP A 47 -8.10 -14.77 6.57
C ASP A 47 -7.30 -15.42 5.42
N ARG A 48 -7.89 -15.54 4.25
CA ARG A 48 -7.27 -16.16 3.09
C ARG A 48 -7.26 -15.26 1.87
N THR A 49 -8.38 -14.59 1.63
CA THR A 49 -8.58 -13.81 0.42
C THR A 49 -8.08 -12.39 0.63
N ILE A 50 -7.06 -12.00 -0.12
CA ILE A 50 -6.59 -10.62 -0.11
C ILE A 50 -7.63 -9.74 -0.80
N CYS A 51 -7.98 -8.63 -0.17
CA CYS A 51 -9.00 -7.71 -0.67
C CYS A 51 -8.49 -6.28 -0.83
N GLY A 52 -7.23 -6.02 -0.52
CA GLY A 52 -6.68 -4.68 -0.64
C GLY A 52 -5.28 -4.58 -0.07
N SER A 53 -4.80 -3.35 0.06
CA SER A 53 -3.49 -3.05 0.63
C SER A 53 -3.59 -1.80 1.49
N VAL A 54 -2.77 -1.76 2.54
CA VAL A 54 -2.62 -0.59 3.40
C VAL A 54 -1.18 -0.12 3.31
N TYR A 55 -1.00 1.18 3.10
CA TYR A 55 0.30 1.83 3.07
C TYR A 55 0.32 2.94 4.11
N VAL A 56 1.41 3.09 4.82
CA VAL A 56 1.62 4.28 5.65
C VAL A 56 2.89 4.96 5.17
N PHE A 57 2.75 6.24 4.82
CA PHE A 57 3.82 7.05 4.23
C PHE A 57 4.23 8.17 5.16
N GLU A 58 5.50 8.51 5.13
CA GLU A 58 5.98 9.80 5.61
C GLU A 58 6.20 10.68 4.39
N ALA A 59 5.45 11.76 4.27
CA ALA A 59 5.46 12.60 3.08
C ALA A 59 5.05 14.04 3.40
N PRO A 60 5.50 15.03 2.59
CA PRO A 60 5.13 16.42 2.83
C PRO A 60 3.65 16.72 2.62
N SER A 61 2.97 15.97 1.77
CA SER A 61 1.56 16.21 1.45
C SER A 61 0.91 14.99 0.83
N ALA A 62 -0.43 15.00 0.78
CA ALA A 62 -1.18 13.96 0.08
C ALA A 62 -0.83 13.90 -1.41
N ALA A 63 -0.49 15.04 -2.02
CA ALA A 63 -0.09 15.09 -3.42
C ALA A 63 1.19 14.27 -3.67
N HIS A 64 2.13 14.30 -2.73
CA HIS A 64 3.35 13.49 -2.83
C HIS A 64 3.03 12.00 -2.74
N VAL A 65 2.08 11.63 -1.88
CA VAL A 65 1.61 10.23 -1.79
C VAL A 65 0.99 9.80 -3.11
N GLN A 66 0.16 10.66 -3.70
CA GLN A 66 -0.47 10.37 -4.99
C GLN A 66 0.58 10.20 -6.10
N GLN A 67 1.60 11.05 -6.13
CA GLN A 67 2.69 10.93 -7.10
C GLN A 67 3.42 9.59 -6.96
N TRP A 68 3.65 9.15 -5.73
CA TRP A 68 4.27 7.86 -5.48
C TRP A 68 3.39 6.73 -5.99
N LEU A 69 2.09 6.78 -5.69
CA LEU A 69 1.13 5.78 -6.15
C LEU A 69 1.03 5.75 -7.67
N ASP A 70 1.14 6.88 -8.34
CA ASP A 70 1.07 6.96 -9.79
C ASP A 70 2.14 6.10 -10.47
N GLU A 71 3.24 5.82 -9.77
CA GLU A 71 4.33 4.97 -10.28
C GLU A 71 4.26 3.54 -9.77
N GLU A 72 3.38 3.26 -8.82
CA GLU A 72 3.32 1.97 -8.13
C GLU A 72 2.65 0.90 -9.02
N PRO A 73 3.31 -0.27 -9.20
CA PRO A 73 2.81 -1.28 -10.14
C PRO A 73 1.39 -1.76 -9.91
N TYR A 74 0.95 -1.95 -8.66
CA TYR A 74 -0.43 -2.35 -8.41
C TYR A 74 -1.41 -1.27 -8.81
N TYR A 75 -1.10 -0.03 -8.45
CA TYR A 75 -1.96 1.10 -8.80
C TYR A 75 -2.06 1.27 -10.31
N ARG A 76 -0.91 1.29 -10.99
CA ARG A 76 -0.86 1.45 -12.45
C ARG A 76 -1.51 0.28 -13.18
N GLY A 77 -1.37 -0.91 -12.64
CA GLY A 77 -1.91 -2.12 -13.24
C GLY A 77 -3.39 -2.36 -13.02
N GLY A 78 -4.06 -1.45 -12.32
CA GLY A 78 -5.49 -1.55 -12.11
C GLY A 78 -5.90 -2.60 -11.08
N VAL A 79 -5.02 -2.95 -10.15
CA VAL A 79 -5.34 -3.89 -9.08
C VAL A 79 -6.44 -3.34 -8.19
N TYR A 80 -6.40 -2.02 -7.91
CA TYR A 80 -7.37 -1.37 -7.02
C TYR A 80 -8.51 -0.75 -7.81
N ARG A 81 -9.74 -0.95 -7.33
CA ARG A 81 -10.91 -0.23 -7.85
C ARG A 81 -11.05 1.16 -7.23
N GLU A 82 -10.42 1.35 -6.07
CA GLU A 82 -10.49 2.59 -5.31
C GLU A 82 -9.28 2.70 -4.40
N VAL A 83 -8.75 3.92 -4.24
CA VAL A 83 -7.71 4.22 -3.27
C VAL A 83 -8.13 5.45 -2.48
N VAL A 84 -8.03 5.36 -1.16
CA VAL A 84 -8.34 6.46 -0.25
C VAL A 84 -7.03 6.89 0.41
N ILE A 85 -6.73 8.19 0.39
CA ILE A 85 -5.56 8.78 1.03
C ILE A 85 -6.04 9.73 2.11
N ARG A 86 -5.52 9.59 3.34
CA ARG A 86 -5.89 10.46 4.46
C ARG A 86 -4.67 10.79 5.31
N PRO A 87 -4.61 11.98 5.89
CA PRO A 87 -3.65 12.24 6.96
C PRO A 87 -3.82 11.24 8.08
N PHE A 88 -2.73 10.84 8.69
CA PHE A 88 -2.73 9.80 9.71
C PHE A 88 -1.82 10.19 10.86
N GLU A 89 -2.19 9.81 12.06
CA GLU A 89 -1.42 10.09 13.26
C GLU A 89 -1.30 8.84 14.11
N VAL A 90 -0.08 8.52 14.53
CA VAL A 90 0.15 7.38 15.41
C VAL A 90 -0.09 7.83 16.85
N ARG A 91 -1.01 7.16 17.54
CA ARG A 91 -1.27 7.38 18.97
C ARG A 91 -0.62 6.34 19.85
N LYS A 92 -0.44 5.14 19.33
CA LYS A 92 0.18 4.03 20.02
C LYS A 92 0.85 3.13 19.00
N ASN A 93 2.09 2.76 19.25
CA ASN A 93 2.84 1.92 18.34
C ASN A 93 3.56 0.82 19.13
N GLU A 94 2.98 -0.34 19.15
CA GLU A 94 3.55 -1.53 19.79
C GLU A 94 3.80 -2.66 18.79
N LEU A 95 3.77 -2.34 17.49
CA LEU A 95 4.07 -3.33 16.47
C LEU A 95 5.54 -3.73 16.53
N PRO A 96 5.84 -5.03 16.46
CA PRO A 96 7.24 -5.45 16.41
C PRO A 96 7.88 -5.03 15.10
N HIS A 97 9.18 -4.71 15.16
CA HIS A 97 9.98 -4.48 13.97
C HIS A 97 10.17 -5.80 13.24
N ARG A 98 9.74 -5.83 11.98
CA ARG A 98 9.89 -7.01 11.14
C ARG A 98 10.36 -6.62 9.75
N SER A 99 11.14 -7.52 9.15
CA SER A 99 11.41 -7.44 7.72
C SER A 99 10.13 -7.68 6.93
N LEU A 100 10.00 -7.01 5.78
CA LEU A 100 8.84 -7.19 4.90
C LEU A 100 8.98 -8.39 3.96
N THR A 101 9.98 -9.21 4.15
CA THR A 101 10.20 -10.41 3.34
C THR A 101 9.21 -11.52 3.63
#